data_9cb6e0c69e161195d4af634077deb9e1
#
_entry.id   9cb6e0c69e161195d4af634077deb9e1
#
_cell.length_a   1.000
_cell.length_b   1.000
_cell.length_c   1.000
_cell.angle_alpha   90.00
_cell.angle_beta   90.00
_cell.angle_gamma   90.00
#
_symmetry.space_group_name_H-M   'P 1'
#
loop_
_entity.id
_entity.type
_entity.pdbx_description
1 polymer ?
#
loop_
_entity_poly.entity_id
_entity_poly.type
_entity_poly.pdbx_seq_one_letter_code
_entity_poly.pdbx_strand_id
1 'polypeptide(L)'
;IIRDVCINIARFFRNKFMHEENEYLKIVKNGYRKFVMLVIVSTIPTGVIGYAASDLVTMASQILLVPGICLIVTSVLLFIADRIQTGHKGPKNISYTNGFIIGICQGIATLPGLSRSGTTIASCLISGFDRKFAVKYSFIMSIPAVLGAAILELKDFSPASVSGTEVAYYLVGMAVAAVVGYICIKTMLVIVRNKKFTIFSIYCLLMGAFSIGAYFYMA
;
A
#
# COMPACT_ATOMS: atom_id res chain seq x y z
N ILE A 1 12.12 19.02 -1.00
CA ILE A 1 12.56 17.86 -1.78
C ILE A 1 12.56 18.21 -3.26
N ILE A 2 11.41 18.49 -3.88
CA ILE A 2 11.30 18.79 -5.32
C ILE A 2 12.28 19.91 -5.71
N ARG A 3 12.29 21.04 -5.00
CA ARG A 3 13.22 22.14 -5.26
C ARG A 3 14.69 21.68 -5.20
N ASP A 4 15.06 20.89 -4.19
CA ASP A 4 16.46 20.44 -4.02
C ASP A 4 16.84 19.40 -5.10
N VAL A 5 15.88 18.58 -5.56
CA VAL A 5 16.05 17.67 -6.71
C VAL A 5 16.24 18.45 -8.01
N CYS A 6 15.39 19.44 -8.29
CA CYS A 6 15.52 20.29 -9.48
C CYS A 6 16.86 21.03 -9.51
N ILE A 7 17.30 21.57 -8.35
CA ILE A 7 18.61 22.22 -8.26
C ILE A 7 19.75 21.24 -8.51
N ASN A 8 19.67 20.01 -7.98
CA ASN A 8 20.68 18.99 -8.21
C ASN A 8 20.71 18.52 -9.67
N ILE A 9 19.55 18.41 -10.33
CA ILE A 9 19.48 18.10 -11.77
C ILE A 9 20.13 19.24 -12.58
N ALA A 10 19.80 20.50 -12.27
CA ALA A 10 20.42 21.64 -12.94
C ALA A 10 21.94 21.68 -12.71
N ARG A 11 22.42 21.36 -11.50
CA ARG A 11 23.86 21.25 -11.18
C ARG A 11 24.51 20.08 -11.93
N PHE A 12 23.81 18.95 -12.04
CA PHE A 12 24.32 17.80 -12.82
C PHE A 12 24.57 18.19 -14.29
N PHE A 13 23.59 18.88 -14.92
CA PHE A 13 23.76 19.34 -16.30
C PHE A 13 24.89 20.38 -16.42
N ARG A 14 25.00 21.34 -15.48
CA ARG A 14 26.10 22.32 -15.47
C ARG A 14 27.45 21.66 -15.27
N ASN A 15 27.59 20.77 -14.31
CA ASN A 15 28.85 20.03 -14.08
C ASN A 15 29.25 19.21 -15.31
N LYS A 16 28.26 18.61 -16.00
CA LYS A 16 28.53 17.76 -17.18
C LYS A 16 28.83 18.56 -18.46
N PHE A 17 28.13 19.67 -18.67
CA PHE A 17 28.24 20.43 -19.93
C PHE A 17 29.08 21.70 -19.82
N MET A 18 29.20 22.29 -18.63
CA MET A 18 29.96 23.54 -18.41
C MET A 18 31.27 23.31 -17.64
N HIS A 19 31.58 22.06 -17.26
CA HIS A 19 32.77 21.70 -16.47
C HIS A 19 32.89 22.48 -15.15
N GLU A 20 31.76 22.84 -14.52
CA GLU A 20 31.71 23.49 -13.22
C GLU A 20 31.66 22.42 -12.12
N GLU A 21 32.41 22.59 -11.04
CA GLU A 21 32.37 21.73 -9.85
C GLU A 21 31.36 22.30 -8.81
N ASN A 22 30.08 22.06 -9.02
CA ASN A 22 29.05 22.45 -8.04
C ASN A 22 28.76 21.28 -7.10
N GLU A 23 28.85 21.51 -5.78
CA GLU A 23 28.45 20.51 -4.77
C GLU A 23 26.95 20.22 -4.80
N TYR A 24 26.59 18.92 -4.76
CA TYR A 24 25.19 18.49 -4.72
C TYR A 24 24.55 18.76 -3.36
N LEU A 25 23.32 19.25 -3.35
CA LEU A 25 22.56 19.43 -2.12
C LEU A 25 22.11 18.07 -1.56
N LYS A 26 22.29 17.88 -0.25
CA LYS A 26 21.69 16.73 0.43
C LYS A 26 20.17 16.81 0.35
N ILE A 27 19.52 15.93 -0.42
CA ILE A 27 18.06 15.86 -0.58
C ILE A 27 17.42 15.43 0.76
N VAL A 28 18.02 14.47 1.43
CA VAL A 28 17.52 13.90 2.70
C VAL A 28 18.20 14.57 3.89
N LYS A 29 17.67 15.72 4.32
CA LYS A 29 18.19 16.47 5.47
C LYS A 29 17.56 16.05 6.80
N ASN A 30 16.30 15.60 6.79
CA ASN A 30 15.49 15.32 7.99
C ASN A 30 14.76 13.98 7.87
N GLY A 31 14.35 13.40 9.01
CA GLY A 31 13.55 12.15 9.06
C GLY A 31 12.24 12.23 8.28
N TYR A 32 11.62 13.42 8.19
CA TYR A 32 10.44 13.64 7.35
C TYR A 32 10.74 13.46 5.85
N ARG A 33 11.84 14.04 5.36
CA ARG A 33 12.25 13.88 3.96
C ARG A 33 12.61 12.42 3.65
N LYS A 34 13.25 11.73 4.60
CA LYS A 34 13.54 10.29 4.47
C LYS A 34 12.26 9.48 4.39
N PHE A 35 11.27 9.80 5.19
CA PHE A 35 9.95 9.17 5.13
C PHE A 35 9.29 9.32 3.76
N VAL A 36 9.27 10.53 3.20
CA VAL A 36 8.72 10.78 1.85
C VAL A 36 9.49 10.00 0.78
N MET A 37 10.83 9.96 0.86
CA MET A 37 11.64 9.16 -0.07
C MET A 37 11.37 7.66 0.05
N LEU A 38 11.16 7.15 1.27
CA LEU A 38 10.77 5.76 1.49
C LEU A 38 9.41 5.44 0.85
N VAL A 39 8.44 6.35 0.96
CA VAL A 39 7.14 6.19 0.31
C VAL A 39 7.29 6.15 -1.21
N ILE A 40 8.11 7.04 -1.79
CA ILE A 40 8.38 7.03 -3.25
C ILE A 40 9.03 5.71 -3.67
N VAL A 41 10.09 5.28 -2.96
CA VAL A 41 10.81 4.03 -3.26
C VAL A 41 9.90 2.81 -3.18
N SER A 42 8.97 2.77 -2.21
CA SER A 42 8.02 1.66 -2.10
C SER A 42 6.88 1.72 -3.13
N THR A 43 6.53 2.91 -3.61
CA THR A 43 5.48 3.07 -4.63
C THR A 43 5.92 2.52 -6.00
N ILE A 44 7.21 2.62 -6.33
CA ILE A 44 7.73 2.15 -7.63
C ILE A 44 7.45 0.65 -7.83
N PRO A 45 7.94 -0.28 -7.00
CA PRO A 45 7.67 -1.70 -7.17
C PRO A 45 6.19 -2.04 -7.05
N THR A 46 5.44 -1.33 -6.19
CA THR A 46 3.98 -1.49 -6.09
C THR A 46 3.29 -1.18 -7.43
N GLY A 47 3.64 -0.07 -8.06
CA GLY A 47 3.06 0.34 -9.35
C GLY A 47 3.43 -0.62 -10.48
N VAL A 48 4.70 -1.03 -10.55
CA VAL A 48 5.18 -1.98 -11.57
C VAL A 48 4.47 -3.33 -11.45
N ILE A 49 4.40 -3.89 -10.22
CA ILE A 49 3.77 -5.19 -10.00
C ILE A 49 2.25 -5.07 -10.19
N GLY A 50 1.61 -4.03 -9.65
CA GLY A 50 0.16 -3.84 -9.78
C GLY A 50 -0.27 -3.68 -11.25
N TYR A 51 0.50 -2.96 -12.05
CA TYR A 51 0.23 -2.81 -13.48
C TYR A 51 0.48 -4.12 -14.25
N ALA A 52 1.62 -4.77 -14.01
CA ALA A 52 1.96 -6.02 -14.69
C ALA A 52 1.04 -7.19 -14.31
N ALA A 53 0.44 -7.16 -13.11
CA ALA A 53 -0.45 -8.20 -12.62
C ALA A 53 -1.95 -7.88 -12.83
N SER A 54 -2.32 -6.79 -13.50
CA SER A 54 -3.72 -6.35 -13.65
C SER A 54 -4.62 -7.45 -14.24
N ASP A 55 -4.18 -8.08 -15.33
CA ASP A 55 -4.95 -9.16 -15.98
C ASP A 55 -5.05 -10.40 -15.10
N LEU A 56 -3.94 -10.75 -14.41
CA LEU A 56 -3.93 -11.85 -13.44
C LEU A 56 -4.90 -11.60 -12.28
N VAL A 57 -4.96 -10.38 -11.77
CA VAL A 57 -5.89 -9.97 -10.70
C VAL A 57 -7.33 -10.10 -11.17
N THR A 58 -7.63 -9.68 -12.40
CA THR A 58 -8.96 -9.80 -13.00
C THR A 58 -9.37 -11.27 -13.16
N MET A 59 -8.49 -12.10 -13.70
CA MET A 59 -8.74 -13.56 -13.81
C MET A 59 -8.89 -14.22 -12.43
N ALA A 60 -8.03 -13.86 -11.48
CA ALA A 60 -8.06 -14.40 -10.12
C ALA A 60 -9.34 -14.04 -9.36
N SER A 61 -9.95 -12.89 -9.65
CA SER A 61 -11.21 -12.45 -9.02
C SER A 61 -12.43 -13.28 -9.48
N GLN A 62 -12.33 -13.94 -10.64
CA GLN A 62 -13.41 -14.79 -11.18
C GLN A 62 -13.41 -16.20 -10.57
N ILE A 63 -12.33 -16.63 -9.93
CA ILE A 63 -12.18 -17.98 -9.37
C ILE A 63 -12.23 -17.88 -7.85
N LEU A 64 -13.30 -18.35 -7.23
CA LEU A 64 -13.54 -18.25 -5.77
C LEU A 64 -12.42 -18.91 -4.91
N LEU A 65 -11.69 -19.85 -5.48
CA LEU A 65 -10.57 -20.53 -4.83
C LEU A 65 -9.42 -19.55 -4.50
N VAL A 66 -9.11 -18.63 -5.42
CA VAL A 66 -7.96 -17.71 -5.28
C VAL A 66 -8.15 -16.73 -4.11
N PRO A 67 -9.27 -16.00 -4.00
CA PRO A 67 -9.54 -15.19 -2.82
C PRO A 67 -9.55 -15.99 -1.52
N GLY A 68 -10.06 -17.25 -1.56
CA GLY A 68 -10.06 -18.14 -0.40
C GLY A 68 -8.65 -18.44 0.12
N ILE A 69 -7.73 -18.83 -0.77
CA ILE A 69 -6.32 -19.06 -0.43
C ILE A 69 -5.67 -17.76 0.07
N CYS A 70 -5.90 -16.65 -0.61
CA CYS A 70 -5.36 -15.33 -0.22
C CYS A 70 -5.84 -14.87 1.15
N LEU A 71 -7.09 -15.18 1.53
CA LEU A 71 -7.61 -14.93 2.88
C LEU A 71 -6.88 -15.76 3.94
N ILE A 72 -6.59 -17.04 3.65
CA ILE A 72 -5.80 -17.88 4.57
C ILE A 72 -4.38 -17.31 4.73
N VAL A 73 -3.73 -16.90 3.64
CA VAL A 73 -2.42 -16.25 3.70
C VAL A 73 -2.50 -14.96 4.53
N THR A 74 -3.53 -14.14 4.33
CA THR A 74 -3.78 -12.95 5.16
C THR A 74 -3.92 -13.30 6.64
N SER A 75 -4.67 -14.37 6.96
CA SER A 75 -4.82 -14.86 8.33
C SER A 75 -3.48 -15.18 8.98
N VAL A 76 -2.62 -15.93 8.28
CA VAL A 76 -1.28 -16.28 8.77
C VAL A 76 -0.43 -15.05 8.97
N LEU A 77 -0.42 -14.11 8.02
CA LEU A 77 0.34 -12.86 8.13
C LEU A 77 -0.10 -12.01 9.32
N LEU A 78 -1.40 -11.87 9.56
CA LEU A 78 -1.93 -11.12 10.70
C LEU A 78 -1.62 -11.81 12.04
N PHE A 79 -1.68 -13.14 12.08
CA PHE A 79 -1.31 -13.91 13.26
C PHE A 79 0.18 -13.73 13.60
N ILE A 80 1.06 -13.82 12.61
CA ILE A 80 2.48 -13.56 12.78
C ILE A 80 2.72 -12.12 13.24
N ALA A 81 2.06 -11.14 12.61
CA ALA A 81 2.19 -9.71 12.96
C ALA A 81 1.82 -9.41 14.41
N ASP A 82 0.87 -10.14 14.99
CA ASP A 82 0.50 -10.01 16.41
C ASP A 82 1.59 -10.56 17.36
N ARG A 83 2.27 -11.63 16.94
CA ARG A 83 3.31 -12.31 17.73
C ARG A 83 4.68 -11.64 17.68
N ILE A 84 4.95 -10.85 16.64
CA ILE A 84 6.22 -10.14 16.50
C ILE A 84 6.39 -9.12 17.62
N GLN A 85 7.57 -9.14 18.25
CA GLN A 85 7.98 -8.11 19.20
C GLN A 85 8.02 -6.74 18.50
N THR A 86 7.61 -5.71 19.21
CA THR A 86 7.60 -4.34 18.67
C THR A 86 9.02 -3.90 18.35
N GLY A 87 9.30 -3.61 17.09
CA GLY A 87 10.56 -3.02 16.68
C GLY A 87 10.67 -1.54 17.09
N HIS A 88 11.87 -1.00 16.99
CA HIS A 88 12.16 0.38 17.38
C HIS A 88 12.55 1.27 16.19
N LYS A 89 12.52 0.72 14.95
CA LYS A 89 12.93 1.47 13.77
C LYS A 89 11.87 2.51 13.41
N GLY A 90 12.24 3.77 13.54
CA GLY A 90 11.51 4.92 13.00
C GLY A 90 12.07 5.37 11.64
N PRO A 91 11.55 6.44 11.04
CA PRO A 91 11.89 6.89 9.68
C PRO A 91 13.40 7.06 9.44
N LYS A 92 14.15 7.48 10.46
CA LYS A 92 15.60 7.72 10.34
C LYS A 92 16.42 6.44 10.18
N ASN A 93 15.95 5.32 10.76
CA ASN A 93 16.72 4.08 10.90
C ASN A 93 16.30 2.98 9.90
N ILE A 94 15.40 3.31 8.95
CA ILE A 94 14.91 2.37 7.94
C ILE A 94 15.77 2.51 6.68
N SER A 95 16.16 1.37 6.09
CA SER A 95 16.86 1.35 4.81
C SER A 95 15.87 1.52 3.64
N TYR A 96 16.36 2.03 2.52
CA TYR A 96 15.57 2.08 1.28
C TYR A 96 15.23 0.68 0.76
N THR A 97 16.10 -0.30 1.01
CA THR A 97 15.84 -1.72 0.70
C THR A 97 14.58 -2.23 1.41
N ASN A 98 14.41 -1.89 2.71
CA ASN A 98 13.18 -2.26 3.43
C ASN A 98 11.95 -1.61 2.77
N GLY A 99 12.03 -0.32 2.40
CA GLY A 99 10.95 0.36 1.68
C GLY A 99 10.62 -0.33 0.35
N PHE A 100 11.62 -0.73 -0.41
CA PHE A 100 11.47 -1.43 -1.68
C PHE A 100 10.80 -2.80 -1.51
N ILE A 101 11.24 -3.61 -0.53
CA ILE A 101 10.65 -4.91 -0.22
C ILE A 101 9.18 -4.76 0.21
N ILE A 102 8.88 -3.79 1.07
CA ILE A 102 7.51 -3.52 1.50
C ILE A 102 6.64 -3.11 0.30
N GLY A 103 7.21 -2.35 -0.65
CA GLY A 103 6.54 -2.02 -1.91
C GLY A 103 6.24 -3.24 -2.78
N ILE A 104 7.15 -4.22 -2.85
CA ILE A 104 6.88 -5.53 -3.51
C ILE A 104 5.73 -6.24 -2.81
N CYS A 105 5.77 -6.32 -1.48
CA CYS A 105 4.68 -6.94 -0.70
C CYS A 105 3.33 -6.27 -0.95
N GLN A 106 3.30 -4.92 -1.08
CA GLN A 106 2.09 -4.20 -1.44
C GLN A 106 1.62 -4.51 -2.86
N GLY A 107 2.54 -4.62 -3.82
CA GLY A 107 2.20 -5.01 -5.20
C GLY A 107 1.60 -6.41 -5.27
N ILE A 108 2.15 -7.39 -4.55
CA ILE A 108 1.58 -8.74 -4.46
C ILE A 108 0.20 -8.70 -3.77
N ALA A 109 0.02 -7.81 -2.80
CA ALA A 109 -1.25 -7.66 -2.08
C ALA A 109 -2.36 -6.96 -2.88
N THR A 110 -2.20 -6.78 -4.18
CA THR A 110 -3.30 -6.44 -5.11
C THR A 110 -4.15 -7.66 -5.45
N LEU A 111 -3.68 -8.88 -5.19
CA LEU A 111 -4.45 -10.10 -5.38
C LEU A 111 -5.72 -10.09 -4.50
N PRO A 112 -6.88 -10.51 -5.07
CA PRO A 112 -8.14 -10.53 -4.35
C PRO A 112 -8.08 -11.47 -3.15
N GLY A 113 -8.59 -11.01 -1.99
CA GLY A 113 -8.52 -11.76 -0.72
C GLY A 113 -7.24 -11.51 0.08
N LEU A 114 -6.17 -11.01 -0.53
CA LEU A 114 -4.97 -10.62 0.21
C LEU A 114 -5.13 -9.19 0.75
N SER A 115 -5.18 -9.06 2.07
CA SER A 115 -5.32 -7.76 2.72
C SER A 115 -4.10 -6.87 2.46
N ARG A 116 -4.25 -5.82 1.65
CA ARG A 116 -3.15 -4.89 1.35
C ARG A 116 -2.55 -4.27 2.61
N SER A 117 -3.39 -3.68 3.46
CA SER A 117 -2.94 -3.08 4.72
C SER A 117 -2.38 -4.12 5.69
N GLY A 118 -3.01 -5.31 5.79
CA GLY A 118 -2.52 -6.41 6.61
C GLY A 118 -1.13 -6.86 6.19
N THR A 119 -0.92 -7.11 4.91
CA THR A 119 0.38 -7.52 4.33
C THR A 119 1.46 -6.47 4.53
N THR A 120 1.17 -5.20 4.25
CA THR A 120 2.16 -4.12 4.38
C THR A 120 2.50 -3.83 5.83
N ILE A 121 1.53 -3.86 6.76
CA ILE A 121 1.81 -3.72 8.19
C ILE A 121 2.63 -4.90 8.71
N ALA A 122 2.27 -6.14 8.35
CA ALA A 122 3.04 -7.33 8.72
C ALA A 122 4.49 -7.23 8.21
N SER A 123 4.69 -6.87 6.94
CA SER A 123 6.02 -6.69 6.34
C SER A 123 6.84 -5.60 7.03
N CYS A 124 6.21 -4.49 7.43
CA CYS A 124 6.85 -3.44 8.23
C CYS A 124 7.30 -3.97 9.60
N LEU A 125 6.44 -4.72 10.29
CA LEU A 125 6.75 -5.28 11.61
C LEU A 125 7.87 -6.32 11.54
N ILE A 126 7.85 -7.20 10.54
CA ILE A 126 8.92 -8.17 10.25
C ILE A 126 10.24 -7.43 9.98
N SER A 127 10.20 -6.28 9.31
CA SER A 127 11.38 -5.43 9.07
C SER A 127 11.86 -4.67 10.31
N GLY A 128 11.20 -4.84 11.46
CA GLY A 128 11.58 -4.24 12.75
C GLY A 128 11.10 -2.80 12.93
N PHE A 129 10.04 -2.38 12.24
CA PHE A 129 9.44 -1.06 12.42
C PHE A 129 8.71 -0.96 13.77
N ASP A 130 8.69 0.25 14.34
CA ASP A 130 7.75 0.57 15.42
C ASP A 130 6.31 0.37 14.96
N ARG A 131 5.44 -0.16 15.82
CA ARG A 131 4.04 -0.49 15.46
C ARG A 131 3.24 0.72 14.98
N LYS A 132 3.35 1.85 15.67
CA LYS A 132 2.64 3.07 15.27
C LYS A 132 3.15 3.58 13.93
N PHE A 133 4.46 3.48 13.74
CA PHE A 133 5.10 3.89 12.49
C PHE A 133 4.73 2.94 11.35
N ALA A 134 4.71 1.63 11.56
CA ALA A 134 4.31 0.62 10.56
C ALA A 134 2.92 0.90 9.99
N VAL A 135 1.95 1.17 10.87
CA VAL A 135 0.58 1.51 10.44
C VAL A 135 0.54 2.81 9.66
N LYS A 136 1.18 3.87 10.20
CA LYS A 136 1.24 5.17 9.51
C LYS A 136 1.90 5.05 8.15
N TYR A 137 2.99 4.30 8.04
CA TYR A 137 3.70 4.07 6.78
C TYR A 137 2.83 3.33 5.78
N SER A 138 2.19 2.23 6.18
CA SER A 138 1.30 1.43 5.34
C SER A 138 0.16 2.28 4.74
N PHE A 139 -0.53 3.07 5.56
CA PHE A 139 -1.62 3.91 5.07
C PHE A 139 -1.14 5.04 4.15
N ILE A 140 -0.05 5.72 4.48
CA ILE A 140 0.46 6.81 3.63
C ILE A 140 1.01 6.26 2.31
N MET A 141 1.66 5.08 2.33
CA MET A 141 2.17 4.41 1.14
C MET A 141 1.03 3.96 0.20
N SER A 142 -0.17 3.68 0.74
CA SER A 142 -1.32 3.32 -0.10
C SER A 142 -1.87 4.49 -0.91
N ILE A 143 -1.68 5.74 -0.47
CA ILE A 143 -2.23 6.94 -1.14
C ILE A 143 -1.72 7.05 -2.59
N PRO A 144 -0.39 7.08 -2.87
CA PRO A 144 0.07 7.16 -4.25
C PRO A 144 -0.31 5.93 -5.08
N ALA A 145 -0.42 4.74 -4.47
CA ALA A 145 -0.85 3.54 -5.17
C ALA A 145 -2.33 3.63 -5.61
N VAL A 146 -3.21 4.10 -4.72
CA VAL A 146 -4.64 4.31 -5.03
C VAL A 146 -4.83 5.42 -6.05
N LEU A 147 -4.07 6.51 -5.93
CA LEU A 147 -4.11 7.60 -6.92
C LEU A 147 -3.62 7.12 -8.30
N GLY A 148 -2.57 6.29 -8.34
CA GLY A 148 -2.10 5.70 -9.58
C GLY A 148 -3.14 4.80 -10.24
N ALA A 149 -3.82 3.94 -9.49
CA ALA A 149 -4.92 3.12 -9.97
C ALA A 149 -6.08 3.98 -10.49
N ALA A 150 -6.49 5.00 -9.75
CA ALA A 150 -7.55 5.91 -10.16
C ALA A 150 -7.22 6.65 -11.48
N ILE A 151 -5.96 7.06 -11.68
CA ILE A 151 -5.51 7.69 -12.94
C ILE A 151 -5.57 6.71 -14.11
N LEU A 152 -5.27 5.42 -13.87
CA LEU A 152 -5.38 4.40 -14.91
C LEU A 152 -6.84 4.16 -15.30
N GLU A 153 -7.75 4.03 -14.35
CA GLU A 153 -9.19 3.86 -14.58
C GLU A 153 -9.81 5.07 -15.30
N LEU A 154 -9.33 6.29 -15.01
CA LEU A 154 -9.81 7.51 -15.68
C LEU A 154 -9.49 7.55 -17.18
N LYS A 155 -8.53 6.77 -17.69
CA LYS A 155 -8.25 6.71 -19.13
C LYS A 155 -9.36 6.07 -19.92
N ASP A 156 -10.06 5.10 -19.31
CA ASP A 156 -11.15 4.36 -19.94
C ASP A 156 -12.52 5.01 -19.67
N PHE A 157 -12.53 6.09 -18.86
CA PHE A 157 -13.71 6.82 -18.50
C PHE A 157 -14.12 7.81 -19.61
N SER A 158 -15.32 7.63 -20.19
CA SER A 158 -15.91 8.55 -21.15
C SER A 158 -16.90 9.51 -20.45
N PRO A 159 -16.59 10.81 -20.31
CA PRO A 159 -17.49 11.76 -19.67
C PRO A 159 -18.85 11.91 -20.38
N ALA A 160 -18.90 11.61 -21.67
CA ALA A 160 -20.12 11.74 -22.49
C ALA A 160 -21.19 10.70 -22.16
N SER A 161 -20.83 9.61 -21.46
CA SER A 161 -21.76 8.53 -21.09
C SER A 161 -22.39 8.73 -19.71
N VAL A 162 -22.03 9.79 -18.95
CA VAL A 162 -22.46 9.97 -17.56
C VAL A 162 -23.57 11.02 -17.48
N SER A 163 -24.72 10.62 -16.96
CA SER A 163 -25.83 11.53 -16.70
C SER A 163 -25.59 12.37 -15.44
N GLY A 164 -26.23 13.54 -15.34
CA GLY A 164 -26.13 14.40 -14.15
C GLY A 164 -26.56 13.69 -12.85
N THR A 165 -27.48 12.73 -12.93
CA THR A 165 -27.93 11.91 -11.81
C THR A 165 -26.84 10.94 -11.33
N GLU A 166 -26.08 10.36 -12.26
CA GLU A 166 -24.97 9.46 -11.93
C GLU A 166 -23.81 10.21 -11.25
N VAL A 167 -23.54 11.45 -11.68
CA VAL A 167 -22.56 12.32 -10.99
C VAL A 167 -22.95 12.54 -9.53
N ALA A 168 -24.25 12.76 -9.25
CA ALA A 168 -24.70 12.91 -7.88
C ALA A 168 -24.49 11.62 -7.05
N TYR A 169 -24.75 10.45 -7.63
CA TYR A 169 -24.48 9.17 -6.97
C TYR A 169 -22.99 8.95 -6.69
N TYR A 170 -22.12 9.30 -7.63
CA TYR A 170 -20.66 9.22 -7.41
C TYR A 170 -20.20 10.15 -6.30
N LEU A 171 -20.70 11.39 -6.23
CA LEU A 171 -20.37 12.33 -5.18
C LEU A 171 -20.82 11.85 -3.80
N VAL A 172 -22.06 11.35 -3.69
CA VAL A 172 -22.58 10.77 -2.45
C VAL A 172 -21.76 9.55 -2.03
N GLY A 173 -21.48 8.63 -2.96
CA GLY A 173 -20.66 7.44 -2.71
C GLY A 173 -19.26 7.82 -2.22
N MET A 174 -18.64 8.83 -2.83
CA MET A 174 -17.32 9.34 -2.43
C MET A 174 -17.35 9.97 -1.03
N ALA A 175 -18.40 10.74 -0.69
CA ALA A 175 -18.55 11.32 0.64
C ALA A 175 -18.73 10.23 1.72
N VAL A 176 -19.59 9.23 1.45
CA VAL A 176 -19.80 8.09 2.36
C VAL A 176 -18.52 7.30 2.54
N ALA A 177 -17.82 7.00 1.44
CA ALA A 177 -16.54 6.29 1.48
C ALA A 177 -15.47 7.05 2.30
N ALA A 178 -15.43 8.38 2.20
CA ALA A 178 -14.50 9.20 2.97
C ALA A 178 -14.80 9.13 4.49
N VAL A 179 -16.07 9.22 4.88
CA VAL A 179 -16.48 9.14 6.29
C VAL A 179 -16.20 7.75 6.87
N VAL A 180 -16.64 6.69 6.16
CA VAL A 180 -16.42 5.30 6.59
C VAL A 180 -14.92 5.00 6.64
N GLY A 181 -14.15 5.40 5.63
CA GLY A 181 -12.70 5.24 5.58
C GLY A 181 -12.00 5.92 6.75
N TYR A 182 -12.41 7.13 7.12
CA TYR A 182 -11.87 7.83 8.29
C TYR A 182 -12.11 7.05 9.58
N ILE A 183 -13.34 6.55 9.80
CA ILE A 183 -13.70 5.75 10.98
C ILE A 183 -12.88 4.46 11.00
N CYS A 184 -12.79 3.74 9.87
CA CYS A 184 -12.03 2.50 9.74
C CYS A 184 -10.53 2.70 10.04
N ILE A 185 -9.91 3.75 9.49
CA ILE A 185 -8.49 4.05 9.75
C ILE A 185 -8.26 4.34 11.23
N LYS A 186 -9.12 5.17 11.85
CA LYS A 186 -9.03 5.49 13.27
C LYS A 186 -9.17 4.24 14.15
N THR A 187 -10.12 3.38 13.83
CA THR A 187 -10.35 2.12 14.55
C THR A 187 -9.17 1.16 14.37
N MET A 188 -8.65 1.04 13.15
CA MET A 188 -7.50 0.17 12.86
C MET A 188 -6.24 0.61 13.62
N LEU A 189 -5.99 1.92 13.74
CA LEU A 189 -4.88 2.44 14.56
C LEU A 189 -4.96 1.98 16.03
N VAL A 190 -6.17 1.96 16.60
CA VAL A 190 -6.40 1.49 17.97
C VAL A 190 -6.17 -0.03 18.09
N ILE A 191 -6.70 -0.79 17.15
CA ILE A 191 -6.59 -2.26 17.12
C ILE A 191 -5.14 -2.70 17.02
N VAL A 192 -4.38 -2.11 16.10
CA VAL A 192 -2.95 -2.43 15.90
C VAL A 192 -2.13 -2.08 17.15
N ARG A 193 -2.41 -0.93 17.74
CA ARG A 193 -1.76 -0.50 18.99
C ARG A 193 -1.98 -1.51 20.14
N ASN A 194 -3.16 -2.09 20.21
CA ASN A 194 -3.55 -3.01 21.28
C ASN A 194 -3.21 -4.49 20.99
N LYS A 195 -2.47 -4.78 19.89
CA LYS A 195 -2.11 -6.15 19.46
C LYS A 195 -3.35 -7.07 19.36
N LYS A 196 -4.38 -6.62 18.64
CA LYS A 196 -5.63 -7.37 18.48
C LYS A 196 -5.86 -7.83 17.04
N PHE A 197 -4.78 -8.13 16.29
CA PHE A 197 -4.90 -8.67 14.96
C PHE A 197 -5.42 -10.10 14.92
N THR A 198 -5.28 -10.85 16.01
CA THR A 198 -5.73 -12.24 16.11
C THR A 198 -7.21 -12.40 15.76
N ILE A 199 -8.08 -11.43 16.16
CA ILE A 199 -9.51 -11.46 15.82
C ILE A 199 -9.72 -11.43 14.30
N PHE A 200 -9.00 -10.55 13.60
CA PHE A 200 -9.05 -10.46 12.14
C PHE A 200 -8.43 -11.68 11.46
N SER A 201 -7.37 -12.25 12.06
CA SER A 201 -6.75 -13.49 11.59
C SER A 201 -7.77 -14.64 11.60
N ILE A 202 -8.50 -14.83 12.71
CA ILE A 202 -9.54 -15.86 12.81
C ILE A 202 -10.66 -15.61 11.79
N TYR A 203 -11.12 -14.36 11.64
CA TYR A 203 -12.12 -14.01 10.64
C TYR A 203 -11.66 -14.36 9.22
N CYS A 204 -10.43 -13.99 8.84
CA CYS A 204 -9.87 -14.30 7.52
C CYS A 204 -9.73 -15.81 7.31
N LEU A 205 -9.36 -16.57 8.36
CA LEU A 205 -9.28 -18.03 8.30
C LEU A 205 -10.63 -18.67 8.02
N LEU A 206 -11.66 -18.27 8.76
CA LEU A 206 -13.01 -18.81 8.61
C LEU A 206 -13.60 -18.46 7.24
N MET A 207 -13.45 -17.21 6.80
CA MET A 207 -13.95 -16.77 5.48
C MET A 207 -13.16 -17.42 4.33
N GLY A 208 -11.84 -17.61 4.49
CA GLY A 208 -11.03 -18.32 3.52
C GLY A 208 -11.41 -19.80 3.40
N ALA A 209 -11.61 -20.49 4.52
CA ALA A 209 -12.07 -21.88 4.55
C ALA A 209 -13.47 -22.00 3.94
N PHE A 210 -14.39 -21.09 4.27
CA PHE A 210 -15.73 -21.05 3.68
C PHE A 210 -15.68 -20.84 2.15
N SER A 211 -14.86 -19.89 1.68
CA SER A 211 -14.68 -19.62 0.24
C SER A 211 -14.16 -20.84 -0.53
N ILE A 212 -13.17 -21.54 0.03
CA ILE A 212 -12.62 -22.76 -0.56
C ILE A 212 -13.66 -23.88 -0.54
N GLY A 213 -14.36 -24.07 0.57
CA GLY A 213 -15.42 -25.07 0.68
C GLY A 213 -16.57 -24.83 -0.32
N ALA A 214 -16.99 -23.58 -0.47
CA ALA A 214 -18.00 -23.18 -1.45
C ALA A 214 -17.53 -23.44 -2.90
N TYR A 215 -16.26 -23.20 -3.21
CA TYR A 215 -15.71 -23.50 -4.53
C TYR A 215 -15.83 -24.99 -4.87
N PHE A 216 -15.43 -25.89 -3.97
CA PHE A 216 -15.54 -27.33 -4.20
C PHE A 216 -16.99 -27.85 -4.17
N TYR A 217 -17.90 -27.17 -3.51
CA TYR A 217 -19.31 -27.51 -3.52
C TYR A 217 -20.00 -27.12 -4.81
N MET A 218 -19.54 -26.03 -5.46
CA MET A 218 -20.14 -25.49 -6.69
C MET A 218 -19.45 -26.01 -7.97
N ALA A 219 -18.26 -26.62 -7.86
CA ALA A 219 -17.51 -27.23 -8.96
C ALA A 219 -18.00 -28.65 -9.24
#